data_c927e9647f47808b698219988bc27c3d
#
_entry.id   c927e9647f47808b698219988bc27c3d
#
_cell.length_a   1.000
_cell.length_b   1.000
_cell.length_c   1.000
_cell.angle_alpha   90.00
_cell.angle_beta   90.00
_cell.angle_gamma   90.00
#
_symmetry.space_group_name_H-M   'P 1'
#
loop_
_entity.id
_entity.type
_entity.pdbx_description
1 polymer ?
#
loop_
_entity_poly.entity_id
_entity_poly.type
_entity_poly.pdbx_seq_one_letter_code
_entity_poly.pdbx_strand_id
1 'polypeptide(L)'
;MTRASVEVDGKIVGQIRTGLLVLLGVAKGDTETDVGYLCEKIPALRIFNDEAGKMNRSLAEVGGGLLAISQFTLLGDTRKGRRPGFDQAAEPTIARRLFDHFVVELRAGTDLTIETGVFGAHMMVELLNDGPVTFVVDTKGAT
;
A
#
# COMPACT_ATOMS: atom_id res chain seq x y z
N MET A 1 -1.87 -9.88 6.84
CA MET A 1 -0.76 -9.96 7.81
C MET A 1 -1.29 -9.76 9.24
N THR A 2 -0.53 -10.18 10.21
CA THR A 2 -0.96 -10.18 11.62
C THR A 2 -0.70 -8.83 12.30
N ARG A 3 0.37 -8.15 11.94
CA ARG A 3 0.70 -6.82 12.43
C ARG A 3 1.71 -6.16 11.49
N ALA A 4 1.72 -4.84 11.48
CA ALA A 4 2.73 -4.06 10.80
C ALA A 4 2.94 -2.73 11.50
N SER A 5 4.13 -2.18 11.38
CA SER A 5 4.47 -0.89 11.94
C SER A 5 5.51 -0.18 11.09
N VAL A 6 5.57 1.12 11.22
CA VAL A 6 6.59 1.94 10.57
C VAL A 6 7.18 2.91 11.58
N GLU A 7 8.51 2.99 11.58
CA GLU A 7 9.28 3.80 12.51
C GLU A 7 10.09 4.83 11.74
N VAL A 8 10.10 6.06 12.24
CA VAL A 8 10.90 7.16 11.70
C VAL A 8 11.64 7.79 12.88
N ASP A 9 12.96 7.92 12.77
CA ASP A 9 13.82 8.50 13.81
C ASP A 9 13.58 7.90 15.20
N GLY A 10 13.43 6.59 15.26
CA GLY A 10 13.23 5.84 16.50
C GLY A 10 11.83 5.88 17.07
N LYS A 11 10.87 6.48 16.37
CA LYS A 11 9.48 6.57 16.82
C LYS A 11 8.53 5.86 15.88
N ILE A 12 7.61 5.09 16.43
CA ILE A 12 6.52 4.49 15.66
C ILE A 12 5.57 5.60 15.22
N VAL A 13 5.43 5.78 13.92
CA VAL A 13 4.54 6.80 13.33
C VAL A 13 3.24 6.22 12.80
N GLY A 14 3.20 4.90 12.60
CA GLY A 14 1.99 4.19 12.18
C GLY A 14 2.10 2.73 12.55
N GLN A 15 0.99 2.13 12.95
CA GLN A 15 0.95 0.69 13.23
C GLN A 15 -0.47 0.17 13.16
N ILE A 16 -0.60 -1.08 12.76
CA ILE A 16 -1.87 -1.79 12.70
C ILE A 16 -1.69 -3.22 13.21
N ARG A 17 -2.80 -3.82 13.59
CA ARG A 17 -2.89 -5.26 13.85
C ARG A 17 -3.24 -5.98 12.55
N THR A 18 -4.07 -6.99 12.59
CA THR A 18 -4.52 -7.72 11.39
C THR A 18 -5.00 -6.75 10.30
N GLY A 19 -4.54 -6.98 9.10
CA GLY A 19 -4.93 -6.13 7.98
C GLY A 19 -3.99 -6.24 6.80
N LEU A 20 -3.77 -5.12 6.14
CA LEU A 20 -2.92 -5.03 4.95
C LEU A 20 -1.84 -3.97 5.14
N LEU A 21 -0.61 -4.34 4.80
CA LEU A 21 0.46 -3.38 4.53
C LEU A 21 0.43 -3.10 3.03
N VAL A 22 0.22 -1.86 2.65
CA VAL A 22 0.16 -1.44 1.25
C VAL A 22 1.38 -0.58 0.93
N LEU A 23 2.23 -1.08 0.05
CA LEU A 23 3.32 -0.30 -0.52
C LEU A 23 2.79 0.32 -1.81
N LEU A 24 2.72 1.65 -1.87
CA LEU A 24 2.13 2.37 -2.98
C LEU A 24 3.19 3.10 -3.79
N GLY A 25 3.31 2.73 -5.07
CA GLY A 25 4.15 3.43 -6.03
C GLY A 25 3.29 4.23 -7.00
N VAL A 26 3.77 5.41 -7.36
CA VAL A 26 3.11 6.29 -8.34
C VAL A 26 3.99 6.40 -9.57
N ALA A 27 3.46 6.00 -10.72
CA ALA A 27 4.16 6.08 -11.99
C ALA A 27 3.89 7.41 -12.70
N LYS A 28 4.77 7.79 -13.62
CA LYS A 28 4.51 8.91 -14.51
C LYS A 28 3.22 8.66 -15.27
N GLY A 29 2.36 9.68 -15.32
CA GLY A 29 1.06 9.58 -15.99
C GLY A 29 -0.09 9.09 -15.13
N ASP A 30 0.18 8.65 -13.91
CA ASP A 30 -0.89 8.29 -12.98
C ASP A 30 -1.69 9.53 -12.58
N THR A 31 -2.98 9.33 -12.39
CA THR A 31 -3.92 10.40 -12.04
C THR A 31 -4.83 9.97 -10.89
N GLU A 32 -5.73 10.86 -10.50
CA GLU A 32 -6.75 10.58 -9.48
C GLU A 32 -7.64 9.40 -9.86
N THR A 33 -7.80 9.11 -11.15
CA THR A 33 -8.53 7.92 -11.62
C THR A 33 -7.86 6.64 -11.12
N ASP A 34 -6.53 6.57 -11.18
CA ASP A 34 -5.79 5.43 -10.66
C ASP A 34 -5.95 5.30 -9.14
N VAL A 35 -5.93 6.42 -8.44
CA VAL A 35 -6.16 6.46 -6.98
C VAL A 35 -7.54 5.90 -6.65
N GLY A 36 -8.57 6.38 -7.33
CA GLY A 36 -9.95 5.93 -7.12
C GLY A 36 -10.12 4.43 -7.33
N TYR A 37 -9.48 3.91 -8.37
CA TYR A 37 -9.49 2.48 -8.65
C TYR A 37 -8.95 1.66 -7.48
N LEU A 38 -7.79 2.06 -6.94
CA LEU A 38 -7.17 1.35 -5.82
C LEU A 38 -7.97 1.50 -4.52
N CYS A 39 -8.51 2.68 -4.26
CA CYS A 39 -9.31 2.95 -3.06
C CYS A 39 -10.57 2.07 -3.01
N GLU A 40 -11.15 1.79 -4.17
CA GLU A 40 -12.30 0.90 -4.28
C GLU A 40 -11.87 -0.56 -4.21
N LYS A 41 -10.82 -0.92 -4.93
CA LYS A 41 -10.40 -2.31 -5.10
C LYS A 41 -9.75 -2.91 -3.85
N ILE A 42 -8.79 -2.22 -3.24
CA ILE A 42 -7.97 -2.81 -2.18
C ILE A 42 -8.82 -3.28 -0.98
N PRO A 43 -9.71 -2.44 -0.41
CA PRO A 43 -10.51 -2.91 0.72
C PRO A 43 -11.49 -4.03 0.38
N ALA A 44 -11.82 -4.19 -0.89
CA ALA A 44 -12.81 -5.17 -1.37
C ALA A 44 -12.19 -6.49 -1.83
N LEU A 45 -10.87 -6.57 -1.98
CA LEU A 45 -10.21 -7.81 -2.36
C LEU A 45 -10.47 -8.91 -1.32
N ARG A 46 -10.90 -10.08 -1.80
CA ARG A 46 -11.29 -11.20 -0.95
C ARG A 46 -10.08 -12.10 -0.68
N ILE A 47 -9.15 -11.57 0.10
CA ILE A 47 -7.83 -12.18 0.33
C ILE A 47 -7.60 -12.59 1.79
N PHE A 48 -8.64 -12.56 2.60
CA PHE A 48 -8.60 -13.10 3.98
C PHE A 48 -9.37 -14.41 4.02
N ASN A 49 -8.88 -15.33 4.85
CA ASN A 49 -9.50 -16.65 4.95
C ASN A 49 -10.87 -16.57 5.61
N ASP A 50 -11.80 -17.35 5.08
CA ASP A 50 -13.09 -17.63 5.69
C ASP A 50 -12.96 -18.79 6.68
N GLU A 51 -14.10 -19.23 7.26
CA GLU A 51 -14.14 -20.33 8.21
C GLU A 51 -13.68 -21.67 7.61
N ALA A 52 -13.78 -21.82 6.28
CA ALA A 52 -13.31 -23.00 5.56
C ALA A 52 -11.83 -22.92 5.17
N GLY A 53 -11.12 -21.85 5.53
CA GLY A 53 -9.73 -21.65 5.19
C GLY A 53 -9.48 -21.16 3.77
N LYS A 54 -10.52 -20.71 3.07
CA LYS A 54 -10.42 -20.19 1.70
C LYS A 54 -10.40 -18.68 1.67
N MET A 55 -9.63 -18.09 0.77
CA MET A 55 -9.58 -16.64 0.56
C MET A 55 -10.91 -16.15 0.01
N ASN A 56 -11.74 -15.62 0.87
CA ASN A 56 -13.11 -15.26 0.54
C ASN A 56 -13.62 -14.00 1.24
N ARG A 57 -12.89 -13.48 2.23
CA ARG A 57 -13.29 -12.31 3.01
C ARG A 57 -12.43 -11.12 2.66
N SER A 58 -13.03 -9.94 2.63
CA SER A 58 -12.34 -8.68 2.38
C SER A 58 -11.80 -8.07 3.67
N LEU A 59 -10.94 -7.05 3.52
CA LEU A 59 -10.45 -6.27 4.66
C LEU A 59 -11.61 -5.67 5.45
N ALA A 60 -12.59 -5.12 4.75
CA ALA A 60 -13.78 -4.53 5.39
C ALA A 60 -14.55 -5.57 6.22
N GLU A 61 -14.70 -6.77 5.70
CA GLU A 61 -15.42 -7.85 6.40
C GLU A 61 -14.72 -8.32 7.65
N VAL A 62 -13.38 -8.39 7.64
CA VAL A 62 -12.62 -8.80 8.83
C VAL A 62 -12.36 -7.65 9.79
N GLY A 63 -12.72 -6.42 9.43
CA GLY A 63 -12.55 -5.25 10.28
C GLY A 63 -11.07 -4.93 10.55
N GLY A 64 -10.20 -5.22 9.60
CA GLY A 64 -8.76 -5.01 9.75
C GLY A 64 -8.34 -3.56 9.52
N GLY A 65 -7.05 -3.30 9.73
CA GLY A 65 -6.44 -2.00 9.44
C GLY A 65 -5.67 -2.01 8.13
N LEU A 66 -5.30 -0.83 7.65
CA LEU A 66 -4.47 -0.66 6.47
C LEU A 66 -3.35 0.32 6.79
N LEU A 67 -2.11 -0.11 6.60
CA LEU A 67 -0.93 0.75 6.75
C LEU A 67 -0.38 1.04 5.35
N ALA A 68 -0.46 2.30 4.93
CA ALA A 68 -0.01 2.74 3.62
C ALA A 68 1.37 3.38 3.70
N ILE A 69 2.29 2.88 2.89
CA ILE A 69 3.66 3.37 2.80
C ILE A 69 3.93 3.77 1.36
N SER A 70 4.40 4.99 1.13
CA SER A 70 4.84 5.41 -0.19
C SER A 70 6.16 4.71 -0.53
N GLN A 71 6.23 4.08 -1.71
CA GLN A 71 7.35 3.24 -2.11
C GLN A 71 7.67 3.46 -3.60
N PHE A 72 8.44 4.51 -3.93
CA PHE A 72 8.75 4.81 -5.33
C PHE A 72 9.62 3.73 -5.99
N THR A 73 10.39 2.97 -5.20
CA THR A 73 11.25 1.90 -5.71
C THR A 73 10.47 0.76 -6.35
N LEU A 74 9.15 0.70 -6.16
CA LEU A 74 8.30 -0.23 -6.91
C LEU A 74 8.39 0.03 -8.42
N LEU A 75 8.69 1.27 -8.83
CA LEU A 75 8.88 1.66 -10.23
C LEU A 75 10.32 1.47 -10.68
N GLY A 76 11.18 0.88 -9.87
CA GLY A 76 12.56 0.61 -10.20
C GLY A 76 12.69 -0.38 -11.35
N ASP A 77 13.54 -0.06 -12.32
CA ASP A 77 13.85 -0.92 -13.45
C ASP A 77 15.22 -1.54 -13.22
N THR A 78 15.26 -2.84 -13.09
CA THR A 78 16.49 -3.60 -12.83
C THR A 78 16.95 -4.41 -14.04
N ARG A 79 16.33 -4.21 -15.21
CA ARG A 79 16.58 -5.05 -16.40
C ARG A 79 17.97 -4.85 -17.00
N LYS A 80 18.57 -3.68 -16.83
CA LYS A 80 19.89 -3.36 -17.37
C LYS A 80 20.88 -3.05 -16.26
N GLY A 81 22.05 -3.68 -16.33
CA GLY A 81 23.13 -3.44 -15.38
C GLY A 81 22.77 -3.85 -13.94
N ARG A 82 23.42 -3.20 -12.98
CA ARG A 82 23.29 -3.53 -11.55
C ARG A 82 22.73 -2.39 -10.72
N ARG A 83 22.50 -1.23 -11.33
CA ARG A 83 21.84 -0.10 -10.68
C ARG A 83 20.39 -0.03 -11.15
N PRO A 84 19.43 0.02 -10.22
CA PRO A 84 18.04 0.23 -10.64
C PRO A 84 17.87 1.65 -11.19
N GLY A 85 17.07 1.77 -12.26
CA GLY A 85 16.65 3.05 -12.80
C GLY A 85 15.25 3.39 -12.32
N PHE A 86 14.94 4.68 -12.21
CA PHE A 86 13.64 5.14 -11.70
C PHE A 86 12.93 6.08 -12.68
N ASP A 87 13.18 5.93 -13.98
CA ASP A 87 12.62 6.79 -15.01
C ASP A 87 11.10 6.75 -15.07
N GLN A 88 10.49 5.65 -14.65
CA GLN A 88 9.04 5.50 -14.66
C GLN A 88 8.35 6.03 -13.40
N ALA A 89 9.10 6.36 -12.37
CA ALA A 89 8.53 6.92 -11.15
C ALA A 89 8.09 8.37 -11.37
N ALA A 90 6.93 8.74 -10.84
CA ALA A 90 6.46 10.13 -10.86
C ALA A 90 7.40 11.03 -10.05
N GLU A 91 7.42 12.32 -10.39
CA GLU A 91 8.14 13.30 -9.60
C GLU A 91 7.62 13.31 -8.15
N PRO A 92 8.49 13.57 -7.16
CA PRO A 92 8.10 13.52 -5.75
C PRO A 92 6.87 14.37 -5.41
N THR A 93 6.73 15.55 -5.98
CA THR A 93 5.58 16.43 -5.72
C THR A 93 4.27 15.79 -6.16
N ILE A 94 4.25 15.19 -7.34
CA ILE A 94 3.08 14.52 -7.89
C ILE A 94 2.80 13.23 -7.11
N ALA A 95 3.83 12.46 -6.84
CA ALA A 95 3.69 11.22 -6.08
C ALA A 95 3.13 11.46 -4.69
N ARG A 96 3.61 12.51 -4.00
CA ARG A 96 3.11 12.89 -2.68
C ARG A 96 1.64 13.29 -2.73
N ARG A 97 1.28 14.11 -3.72
CA ARG A 97 -0.11 14.55 -3.89
C ARG A 97 -1.07 13.36 -4.09
N LEU A 98 -0.69 12.43 -4.95
CA LEU A 98 -1.52 11.25 -5.22
C LEU A 98 -1.53 10.28 -4.04
N PHE A 99 -0.42 10.12 -3.34
CA PHE A 99 -0.38 9.31 -2.12
C PHE A 99 -1.32 9.89 -1.05
N ASP A 100 -1.23 11.20 -0.81
CA ASP A 100 -2.08 11.85 0.18
C ASP A 100 -3.56 11.73 -0.22
N HIS A 101 -3.86 11.87 -1.50
CA HIS A 101 -5.21 11.70 -2.03
C HIS A 101 -5.73 10.27 -1.78
N PHE A 102 -4.88 9.28 -1.98
CA PHE A 102 -5.22 7.87 -1.69
C PHE A 102 -5.63 7.70 -0.22
N VAL A 103 -4.84 8.24 0.69
CA VAL A 103 -5.12 8.14 2.13
C VAL A 103 -6.43 8.85 2.50
N VAL A 104 -6.61 10.08 2.01
CA VAL A 104 -7.81 10.86 2.28
C VAL A 104 -9.07 10.16 1.76
N GLU A 105 -9.01 9.64 0.53
CA GLU A 105 -10.15 8.94 -0.08
C GLU A 105 -10.49 7.64 0.65
N LEU A 106 -9.47 6.87 1.07
CA LEU A 106 -9.70 5.68 1.88
C LEU A 106 -10.37 6.02 3.20
N ARG A 107 -9.91 7.05 3.89
CA ARG A 107 -10.49 7.48 5.16
C ARG A 107 -11.93 7.97 5.00
N ALA A 108 -12.23 8.63 3.91
CA ALA A 108 -13.58 9.14 3.62
C ALA A 108 -14.55 8.02 3.22
N GLY A 109 -14.05 6.99 2.55
CA GLY A 109 -14.87 5.93 1.99
C GLY A 109 -15.01 4.66 2.85
N THR A 110 -14.30 4.58 3.97
CA THR A 110 -14.33 3.38 4.83
C THR A 110 -14.31 3.77 6.30
N ASP A 111 -14.71 2.83 7.16
CA ASP A 111 -14.59 2.97 8.62
C ASP A 111 -13.34 2.26 9.14
N LEU A 112 -12.47 1.82 8.25
CA LEU A 112 -11.25 1.09 8.61
C LEU A 112 -10.23 2.01 9.27
N THR A 113 -9.39 1.42 10.11
CA THR A 113 -8.21 2.11 10.64
C THR A 113 -7.20 2.25 9.50
N ILE A 114 -6.92 3.50 9.10
CA ILE A 114 -5.94 3.80 8.05
C ILE A 114 -4.77 4.53 8.70
N GLU A 115 -3.59 3.89 8.69
CA GLU A 115 -2.35 4.44 9.20
C GLU A 115 -1.36 4.65 8.07
N THR A 116 -0.40 5.55 8.24
CA THR A 116 0.58 5.84 7.21
C THR A 116 1.99 5.97 7.78
N GLY A 117 2.99 5.80 6.90
CA GLY A 117 4.34 6.28 7.16
C GLY A 117 4.44 7.79 6.87
N VAL A 118 5.65 8.26 6.73
CA VAL A 118 5.96 9.66 6.40
C VAL A 118 6.58 9.72 5.01
N PHE A 119 5.93 10.42 4.08
CA PHE A 119 6.41 10.52 2.70
C PHE A 119 7.83 11.09 2.65
N GLY A 120 8.71 10.40 1.92
CA GLY A 120 10.09 10.85 1.72
C GLY A 120 11.03 10.62 2.88
N ALA A 121 10.55 10.15 4.03
CA ALA A 121 11.40 9.87 5.17
C ALA A 121 12.10 8.52 5.02
N HIS A 122 13.20 8.35 5.76
CA HIS A 122 13.79 7.04 5.94
C HIS A 122 12.93 6.27 6.95
N MET A 123 12.37 5.15 6.54
CA MET A 123 11.43 4.39 7.35
C MET A 123 11.93 2.99 7.61
N MET A 124 11.73 2.53 8.85
CA MET A 124 11.92 1.13 9.21
C MET A 124 10.53 0.49 9.24
N VAL A 125 10.27 -0.38 8.28
CA VAL A 125 8.97 -1.04 8.13
C VAL A 125 9.06 -2.48 8.61
N GLU A 126 8.25 -2.82 9.59
CA GLU A 126 8.19 -4.17 10.14
C GLU A 126 6.80 -4.76 9.92
N LEU A 127 6.74 -6.02 9.56
CA LEU A 127 5.47 -6.73 9.43
C LEU A 127 5.65 -8.20 9.74
N LEU A 128 4.57 -8.83 10.19
CA LEU A 128 4.48 -10.27 10.29
C LEU A 128 3.47 -10.73 9.24
N ASN A 129 3.99 -11.30 8.16
CA ASN A 129 3.18 -11.73 7.03
C ASN A 129 2.74 -13.18 7.23
N ASP A 130 1.52 -13.31 7.72
CA ASP A 130 0.91 -14.58 8.06
C ASP A 130 0.27 -15.22 6.83
N GLY A 131 0.85 -16.42 6.45
CA GLY A 131 0.48 -17.14 5.25
C GLY A 131 1.71 -17.69 4.53
N PRO A 132 2.69 -16.95 4.01
CA PRO A 132 2.55 -15.51 3.69
C PRO A 132 1.66 -15.27 2.49
N VAL A 133 1.08 -14.08 2.41
CA VAL A 133 0.19 -13.68 1.32
C VAL A 133 0.62 -12.31 0.83
N THR A 134 0.92 -12.19 -0.46
CA THR A 134 1.36 -10.94 -1.08
C THR A 134 0.85 -10.88 -2.51
N PHE A 135 0.26 -9.74 -2.87
CA PHE A 135 -0.24 -9.50 -4.22
C PHE A 135 0.30 -8.19 -4.77
N VAL A 136 0.46 -8.15 -6.07
CA VAL A 136 0.78 -6.93 -6.81
C VAL A 136 -0.48 -6.50 -7.56
N VAL A 137 -0.88 -5.25 -7.40
CA VAL A 137 -2.03 -4.67 -8.09
C VAL A 137 -1.54 -3.49 -8.92
N ASP A 138 -1.76 -3.54 -10.21
CA ASP A 138 -1.37 -2.48 -11.14
C ASP A 138 -2.62 -1.91 -11.80
N THR A 139 -2.82 -0.60 -11.68
CA THR A 139 -4.00 0.06 -12.26
C THR A 139 -4.01 0.01 -13.78
N LYS A 140 -2.86 -0.23 -14.40
CA LYS A 140 -2.76 -0.39 -15.86
C LYS A 140 -2.94 -1.85 -16.31
N GLY A 141 -3.18 -2.78 -15.36
CA GLY A 141 -3.40 -4.18 -15.66
C GLY A 141 -2.19 -4.92 -16.18
N ALA A 142 -0.98 -4.44 -15.91
CA ALA A 142 0.26 -4.95 -16.48
C ALA A 142 1.03 -5.91 -15.57
N THR A 143 0.43 -6.42 -14.53
CA THR A 143 1.10 -7.34 -13.61
C THR A 143 0.92 -8.81 -14.00
#